data_c256603446f6255767bb5554af0c6c42
#
_entry.id   c256603446f6255767bb5554af0c6c42
#
_cell.length_a   1.000
_cell.length_b   1.000
_cell.length_c   1.000
_cell.angle_alpha   90.00
_cell.angle_beta   90.00
_cell.angle_gamma   90.00
#
_symmetry.space_group_name_H-M   'P 1'
#
loop_
_entity.id
_entity.type
_entity.pdbx_description
1 polymer ?
#
loop_
_entity_poly.entity_id
_entity_poly.type
_entity_poly.pdbx_seq_one_letter_code
_entity_poly.pdbx_strand_id
1 'polypeptide(L)'
;MKTLFADLRCVAAALLVLVATTLAATGADTQNGADAAARTVLITGANRGIGLELAREYAAAGWHVIGTARKPDEATDLRALGAEVVQLDVTDQASVDGLARALGDRPIDMLINNAGIQLLMWKLEDVDIDRFDRMLAVNTVGPVRVTRALLPNLRAGHRKLIVNVTSDISSIANNTSGGFYGYRESKAALNMFTKSLADELGPEGFICIVLHPGWVRTDMGGPKAPITVQESVHGILKVVDGLSSDDNGTFLTYAGERMAW
;
A
#
# COMPACT_ATOMS: atom_id res chain seq x y z
N MET A 1 22.94 45.06 -75.84
CA MET A 1 24.27 45.48 -76.43
C MET A 1 25.39 44.65 -75.83
N LYS A 2 25.93 43.81 -76.65
CA LYS A 2 27.30 43.28 -76.65
C LYS A 2 27.73 42.43 -75.46
N THR A 3 27.79 41.16 -75.63
CA THR A 3 28.82 40.28 -76.26
C THR A 3 29.85 39.90 -75.23
N LEU A 4 30.41 38.78 -75.09
CA LEU A 4 30.54 37.55 -75.90
C LEU A 4 31.58 36.66 -75.20
N PHE A 5 31.49 35.39 -75.38
CA PHE A 5 32.46 34.32 -75.51
C PHE A 5 33.52 34.06 -74.41
N ALA A 6 33.63 32.91 -74.03
CA ALA A 6 34.20 31.61 -74.48
C ALA A 6 35.49 31.38 -73.72
N ASP A 7 36.01 30.27 -73.38
CA ASP A 7 36.08 28.91 -73.82
C ASP A 7 36.75 28.06 -72.73
N LEU A 8 36.28 26.93 -72.48
CA LEU A 8 36.81 25.59 -72.76
C LEU A 8 38.31 25.32 -72.41
N ARG A 9 38.58 24.45 -71.53
CA ARG A 9 39.30 23.16 -71.68
C ARG A 9 39.76 22.55 -70.35
N CYS A 10 39.20 21.37 -70.12
CA CYS A 10 39.88 20.15 -69.71
C CYS A 10 41.12 20.20 -68.79
N VAL A 11 41.08 19.58 -67.68
CA VAL A 11 41.91 18.40 -67.35
C VAL A 11 41.28 17.60 -66.21
N ALA A 12 41.13 16.32 -66.48
CA ALA A 12 40.69 15.32 -65.49
C ALA A 12 41.83 15.13 -64.46
N ALA A 13 41.49 15.21 -63.20
CA ALA A 13 42.24 14.60 -62.12
C ALA A 13 41.31 13.84 -61.23
N ALA A 14 41.35 12.53 -61.31
CA ALA A 14 40.73 11.61 -60.46
C ALA A 14 41.27 11.77 -59.04
N LEU A 15 40.43 12.25 -58.13
CA LEU A 15 40.74 12.16 -56.71
C LEU A 15 39.76 11.11 -56.09
N LEU A 16 40.36 9.97 -55.72
CA LEU A 16 39.70 8.95 -54.89
C LEU A 16 39.37 9.58 -53.54
N VAL A 17 38.10 9.91 -53.30
CA VAL A 17 37.65 10.24 -51.95
C VAL A 17 37.25 8.93 -51.27
N LEU A 18 38.11 8.48 -50.38
CA LEU A 18 37.81 7.41 -49.42
C LEU A 18 36.72 7.92 -48.48
N VAL A 19 35.47 7.47 -48.66
CA VAL A 19 34.41 7.68 -47.73
C VAL A 19 34.63 6.71 -46.58
N ALA A 20 35.27 7.15 -45.51
CA ALA A 20 35.27 6.48 -44.24
C ALA A 20 33.89 6.64 -43.64
N THR A 21 33.04 5.63 -43.81
CA THR A 21 31.79 5.50 -43.02
C THR A 21 32.20 5.20 -41.60
N THR A 22 32.27 6.22 -40.77
CA THR A 22 32.25 6.07 -39.32
C THR A 22 30.87 5.55 -38.92
N LEU A 23 30.82 4.24 -38.66
CA LEU A 23 29.71 3.66 -37.94
C LEU A 23 29.69 4.30 -36.54
N ALA A 24 28.87 5.31 -36.34
CA ALA A 24 28.49 5.76 -35.02
C ALA A 24 27.72 4.61 -34.40
N ALA A 25 28.39 3.80 -33.60
CA ALA A 25 27.73 2.92 -32.66
C ALA A 25 26.92 3.81 -31.72
N THR A 26 25.61 3.87 -31.94
CA THR A 26 24.68 4.34 -30.94
C THR A 26 24.82 3.38 -29.79
N GLY A 27 25.64 3.74 -28.82
CA GLY A 27 25.61 3.14 -27.51
C GLY A 27 24.22 3.35 -26.98
N ALA A 28 23.39 2.32 -27.05
CA ALA A 28 22.17 2.27 -26.24
C ALA A 28 22.66 2.42 -24.81
N ASP A 29 22.25 3.52 -24.19
CA ASP A 29 22.41 3.75 -22.77
C ASP A 29 21.77 2.61 -21.99
N THR A 30 22.54 1.57 -21.73
CA THR A 30 22.26 0.55 -20.72
C THR A 30 22.74 1.07 -19.36
N GLN A 31 22.39 2.29 -19.01
CA GLN A 31 22.54 2.83 -17.67
C GLN A 31 21.18 3.19 -17.09
N ASN A 32 20.32 2.19 -16.90
CA ASN A 32 19.18 2.30 -16.00
C ASN A 32 18.99 1.02 -15.20
N GLY A 33 20.09 0.46 -14.74
CA GLY A 33 20.14 -0.67 -13.80
C GLY A 33 20.89 -0.28 -12.52
N ALA A 34 20.89 0.99 -12.13
CA ALA A 34 21.36 1.37 -10.80
C ALA A 34 20.22 1.10 -9.82
N ASP A 35 20.35 0.03 -9.03
CA ASP A 35 19.72 -0.24 -7.74
C ASP A 35 18.59 0.73 -7.36
N ALA A 36 17.43 0.62 -7.98
CA ALA A 36 16.21 1.08 -7.35
C ALA A 36 16.02 0.15 -6.16
N ALA A 37 16.43 0.58 -4.98
CA ALA A 37 16.22 -0.17 -3.75
C ALA A 37 14.77 -0.66 -3.75
N ALA A 38 14.57 -1.98 -3.57
CA ALA A 38 13.24 -2.57 -3.63
C ALA A 38 12.31 -1.84 -2.66
N ARG A 39 11.18 -1.34 -3.17
CA ARG A 39 10.20 -0.65 -2.33
C ARG A 39 9.75 -1.56 -1.20
N THR A 40 9.59 -1.01 0.00
CA THR A 40 9.23 -1.76 1.19
C THR A 40 7.79 -1.52 1.59
N VAL A 41 7.02 -2.59 1.78
CA VAL A 41 5.67 -2.55 2.36
C VAL A 41 5.62 -3.32 3.66
N LEU A 42 5.05 -2.71 4.71
CA LEU A 42 4.74 -3.39 5.96
C LEU A 42 3.24 -3.64 6.05
N ILE A 43 2.87 -4.90 6.29
CA ILE A 43 1.46 -5.34 6.37
C ILE A 43 1.20 -5.95 7.74
N THR A 44 0.29 -5.36 8.52
CA THR A 44 -0.11 -5.93 9.80
C THR A 44 -1.12 -7.07 9.63
N GLY A 45 -0.96 -8.16 10.38
CA GLY A 45 -1.86 -9.32 10.29
C GLY A 45 -1.79 -10.03 8.94
N ALA A 46 -0.56 -10.25 8.44
CA ALA A 46 -0.31 -10.77 7.10
C ALA A 46 -0.31 -12.30 7.00
N ASN A 47 -0.59 -13.04 8.07
CA ASN A 47 -0.46 -14.50 8.10
C ASN A 47 -1.65 -15.26 7.52
N ARG A 48 -2.75 -14.58 7.12
CA ARG A 48 -3.95 -15.17 6.52
C ARG A 48 -4.84 -14.15 5.81
N GLY A 49 -5.83 -14.63 5.06
CA GLY A 49 -6.88 -13.82 4.45
C GLY A 49 -6.33 -12.71 3.56
N ILE A 50 -6.92 -11.52 3.65
CA ILE A 50 -6.55 -10.35 2.84
C ILE A 50 -5.08 -9.98 3.03
N GLY A 51 -4.58 -10.01 4.27
CA GLY A 51 -3.18 -9.65 4.57
C GLY A 51 -2.17 -10.58 3.91
N LEU A 52 -2.44 -11.88 3.86
CA LEU A 52 -1.58 -12.86 3.19
C LEU A 52 -1.59 -12.69 1.67
N GLU A 53 -2.74 -12.43 1.10
CA GLU A 53 -2.84 -12.20 -0.34
C GLU A 53 -2.19 -10.87 -0.76
N LEU A 54 -2.34 -9.81 0.03
CA LEU A 54 -1.59 -8.55 -0.16
C LEU A 54 -0.08 -8.82 -0.14
N ALA A 55 0.40 -9.61 0.84
CA ALA A 55 1.80 -9.98 0.91
C ALA A 55 2.27 -10.75 -0.33
N ARG A 56 1.44 -11.66 -0.85
CA ARG A 56 1.70 -12.44 -2.06
C ARG A 56 1.85 -11.55 -3.28
N GLU A 57 0.89 -10.67 -3.50
CA GLU A 57 0.86 -9.80 -4.67
C GLU A 57 2.00 -8.77 -4.64
N TYR A 58 2.29 -8.15 -3.48
CA TYR A 58 3.42 -7.23 -3.36
C TYR A 58 4.77 -7.95 -3.54
N ALA A 59 4.95 -9.16 -3.01
CA ALA A 59 6.15 -9.95 -3.23
C ALA A 59 6.31 -10.30 -4.73
N ALA A 60 5.24 -10.72 -5.40
CA ALA A 60 5.25 -10.99 -6.84
C ALA A 60 5.57 -9.74 -7.68
N ALA A 61 5.18 -8.56 -7.21
CA ALA A 61 5.52 -7.26 -7.81
C ALA A 61 6.94 -6.76 -7.47
N GLY A 62 7.76 -7.58 -6.79
CA GLY A 62 9.15 -7.25 -6.46
C GLY A 62 9.34 -6.31 -5.29
N TRP A 63 8.33 -6.14 -4.42
CA TRP A 63 8.48 -5.38 -3.18
C TRP A 63 9.17 -6.21 -2.11
N HIS A 64 9.95 -5.55 -1.26
CA HIS A 64 10.34 -6.14 0.01
C HIS A 64 9.13 -6.12 0.96
N VAL A 65 8.60 -7.30 1.28
CA VAL A 65 7.41 -7.44 2.13
C VAL A 65 7.83 -7.76 3.56
N ILE A 66 7.40 -6.90 4.49
CA ILE A 66 7.47 -7.13 5.92
C ILE A 66 6.05 -7.47 6.38
N GLY A 67 5.80 -8.74 6.61
CA GLY A 67 4.51 -9.23 7.09
C GLY A 67 4.55 -9.51 8.58
N THR A 68 3.52 -9.09 9.32
CA THR A 68 3.50 -9.34 10.76
C THR A 68 2.45 -10.35 11.18
N ALA A 69 2.77 -11.12 12.21
CA ALA A 69 1.89 -12.10 12.84
C ALA A 69 2.12 -12.14 14.35
N ARG A 70 1.08 -12.48 15.14
CA ARG A 70 1.22 -12.65 16.59
C ARG A 70 2.12 -13.85 16.94
N LYS A 71 2.09 -14.87 16.10
CA LYS A 71 2.88 -16.09 16.20
C LYS A 71 3.63 -16.33 14.89
N PRO A 72 4.81 -15.78 14.73
CA PRO A 72 5.58 -15.89 13.48
C PRO A 72 5.83 -17.33 13.06
N ASP A 73 6.06 -18.22 14.01
CA ASP A 73 6.38 -19.64 13.74
C ASP A 73 5.21 -20.37 13.04
N GLU A 74 3.99 -19.94 13.27
CA GLU A 74 2.79 -20.48 12.63
C GLU A 74 2.49 -19.84 11.26
N ALA A 75 3.22 -18.78 10.85
CA ALA A 75 3.01 -18.06 9.61
C ALA A 75 3.79 -18.68 8.43
N THR A 76 3.61 -19.98 8.19
CA THR A 76 4.34 -20.76 7.17
C THR A 76 4.09 -20.26 5.75
N ASP A 77 2.83 -19.97 5.41
CA ASP A 77 2.46 -19.49 4.07
C ASP A 77 3.07 -18.11 3.77
N LEU A 78 3.10 -17.23 4.76
CA LEU A 78 3.73 -15.92 4.62
C LEU A 78 5.25 -16.04 4.39
N ARG A 79 5.90 -16.94 5.12
CA ARG A 79 7.33 -17.24 4.96
C ARG A 79 7.65 -17.84 3.59
N ALA A 80 6.77 -18.70 3.07
CA ALA A 80 6.93 -19.31 1.77
C ALA A 80 6.91 -18.31 0.59
N LEU A 81 6.39 -17.09 0.82
CA LEU A 81 6.43 -15.99 -0.14
C LEU A 81 7.79 -15.25 -0.19
N GLY A 82 8.74 -15.61 0.67
CA GLY A 82 9.98 -14.85 0.85
C GLY A 82 9.81 -13.57 1.66
N ALA A 83 8.65 -13.36 2.30
CA ALA A 83 8.41 -12.21 3.15
C ALA A 83 9.21 -12.29 4.45
N GLU A 84 9.69 -11.15 4.92
CA GLU A 84 10.22 -11.02 6.29
C GLU A 84 9.05 -11.10 7.27
N VAL A 85 9.08 -12.07 8.18
CA VAL A 85 7.99 -12.28 9.15
C VAL A 85 8.43 -11.79 10.52
N VAL A 86 7.72 -10.76 11.03
CA VAL A 86 8.02 -10.13 12.32
C VAL A 86 6.85 -10.33 13.29
N GLN A 87 7.19 -10.59 14.55
CA GLN A 87 6.18 -10.71 15.60
C GLN A 87 5.53 -9.37 15.87
N LEU A 88 4.18 -9.36 15.92
CA LEU A 88 3.42 -8.18 16.32
C LEU A 88 2.05 -8.58 16.92
N ASP A 89 1.82 -8.14 18.14
CA ASP A 89 0.48 -7.93 18.68
C ASP A 89 0.21 -6.42 18.73
N VAL A 90 -0.69 -5.94 17.90
CA VAL A 90 -1.01 -4.51 17.80
C VAL A 90 -1.63 -3.92 19.09
N THR A 91 -2.09 -4.78 20.01
CA THR A 91 -2.67 -4.37 21.29
C THR A 91 -1.62 -4.23 22.40
N ASP A 92 -0.43 -4.77 22.19
CA ASP A 92 0.68 -4.73 23.15
C ASP A 92 1.75 -3.70 22.75
N GLN A 93 1.93 -2.67 23.56
CA GLN A 93 2.92 -1.64 23.30
C GLN A 93 4.35 -2.18 23.25
N ALA A 94 4.69 -3.14 24.11
CA ALA A 94 6.02 -3.73 24.13
C ALA A 94 6.31 -4.52 22.83
N SER A 95 5.29 -5.17 22.26
CA SER A 95 5.36 -5.83 20.96
C SER A 95 5.58 -4.83 19.83
N VAL A 96 4.86 -3.70 19.85
CA VAL A 96 5.01 -2.63 18.85
C VAL A 96 6.40 -1.98 18.94
N ASP A 97 6.89 -1.72 20.14
CA ASP A 97 8.27 -1.21 20.36
C ASP A 97 9.32 -2.23 19.92
N GLY A 98 9.03 -3.52 20.07
CA GLY A 98 9.85 -4.62 19.57
C GLY A 98 9.96 -4.61 18.04
N LEU A 99 8.85 -4.42 17.36
CA LEU A 99 8.80 -4.25 15.90
C LEU A 99 9.67 -3.07 15.47
N ALA A 100 9.47 -1.89 16.07
CA ALA A 100 10.23 -0.69 15.71
C ALA A 100 11.75 -0.89 15.91
N ARG A 101 12.15 -1.53 17.02
CA ARG A 101 13.57 -1.88 17.25
C ARG A 101 14.13 -2.86 16.22
N ALA A 102 13.36 -3.88 15.83
CA ALA A 102 13.77 -4.86 14.82
C ALA A 102 13.96 -4.22 13.44
N LEU A 103 13.17 -3.21 13.12
CA LEU A 103 13.26 -2.47 11.87
C LEU A 103 14.41 -1.44 11.88
N GLY A 104 14.76 -0.86 13.04
CA GLY A 104 15.75 0.22 13.10
C GLY A 104 15.37 1.40 12.20
N ASP A 105 16.32 1.92 11.45
CA ASP A 105 16.12 3.08 10.57
C ASP A 105 15.70 2.70 9.12
N ARG A 106 15.29 1.45 8.88
CA ARG A 106 14.90 1.00 7.53
C ARG A 106 13.74 1.82 6.98
N PRO A 107 13.85 2.37 5.75
CA PRO A 107 12.76 3.06 5.10
C PRO A 107 11.58 2.13 4.82
N ILE A 108 10.36 2.63 5.04
CA ILE A 108 9.10 1.95 4.70
C ILE A 108 8.31 2.87 3.77
N ASP A 109 8.06 2.39 2.55
CA ASP A 109 7.35 3.16 1.53
C ASP A 109 5.83 3.13 1.75
N MET A 110 5.34 2.02 2.33
CA MET A 110 3.91 1.83 2.55
C MET A 110 3.65 1.03 3.83
N LEU A 111 2.73 1.54 4.66
CA LEU A 111 2.15 0.82 5.79
C LEU A 111 0.70 0.45 5.47
N ILE A 112 0.37 -0.85 5.56
CA ILE A 112 -1.00 -1.35 5.47
C ILE A 112 -1.43 -1.87 6.84
N ASN A 113 -2.23 -1.10 7.57
CA ASN A 113 -2.88 -1.52 8.79
C ASN A 113 -4.08 -2.41 8.46
N ASN A 114 -3.82 -3.71 8.28
CA ASN A 114 -4.82 -4.71 7.93
C ASN A 114 -5.28 -5.54 9.14
N ALA A 115 -4.48 -5.67 10.19
CA ALA A 115 -4.88 -6.41 11.38
C ALA A 115 -6.22 -5.91 11.94
N GLY A 116 -7.18 -6.82 12.13
CA GLY A 116 -8.50 -6.47 12.62
C GLY A 116 -9.27 -7.69 13.12
N ILE A 117 -10.28 -7.43 13.94
CA ILE A 117 -11.21 -8.44 14.46
C ILE A 117 -12.64 -7.92 14.34
N GLN A 118 -13.58 -8.85 14.24
CA GLN A 118 -15.01 -8.62 14.35
C GLN A 118 -15.61 -9.60 15.36
N LEU A 119 -16.25 -9.08 16.39
CA LEU A 119 -16.96 -9.86 17.42
C LEU A 119 -18.42 -9.45 17.35
N LEU A 120 -19.26 -10.29 16.73
CA LEU A 120 -20.64 -9.94 16.38
C LEU A 120 -21.49 -9.63 17.61
N MET A 121 -22.09 -8.43 17.63
CA MET A 121 -23.09 -7.97 18.59
C MET A 121 -24.14 -7.17 17.81
N TRP A 122 -25.37 -7.68 17.77
CA TRP A 122 -26.43 -7.14 16.92
C TRP A 122 -27.35 -6.16 17.60
N LYS A 123 -27.62 -6.39 18.89
CA LYS A 123 -28.54 -5.58 19.68
C LYS A 123 -27.79 -4.92 20.83
N LEU A 124 -28.28 -3.78 21.28
CA LEU A 124 -27.70 -3.06 22.42
C LEU A 124 -27.69 -3.93 23.71
N GLU A 125 -28.70 -4.72 23.91
CA GLU A 125 -28.80 -5.64 25.05
C GLU A 125 -27.77 -6.78 25.04
N ASP A 126 -27.22 -7.12 23.86
CA ASP A 126 -26.20 -8.15 23.68
C ASP A 126 -24.76 -7.57 23.74
N VAL A 127 -24.60 -6.27 24.00
CA VAL A 127 -23.28 -5.63 24.01
C VAL A 127 -22.49 -6.08 25.24
N ASP A 128 -21.40 -6.79 24.95
CA ASP A 128 -20.37 -7.17 25.88
C ASP A 128 -19.24 -6.10 25.83
N ILE A 129 -19.01 -5.43 26.93
CA ILE A 129 -18.06 -4.31 27.01
C ILE A 129 -16.62 -4.77 26.76
N ASP A 130 -16.20 -5.94 27.28
CA ASP A 130 -14.85 -6.46 27.05
C ASP A 130 -14.61 -6.77 25.57
N ARG A 131 -15.62 -7.29 24.86
CA ARG A 131 -15.56 -7.50 23.40
C ARG A 131 -15.56 -6.19 22.62
N PHE A 132 -16.32 -5.21 23.08
CA PHE A 132 -16.35 -3.87 22.50
C PHE A 132 -14.97 -3.21 22.62
N ASP A 133 -14.41 -3.16 23.84
CA ASP A 133 -13.09 -2.61 24.12
C ASP A 133 -11.99 -3.33 23.33
N ARG A 134 -12.09 -4.66 23.23
CA ARG A 134 -11.14 -5.43 22.41
C ARG A 134 -11.18 -5.05 20.94
N MET A 135 -12.34 -4.78 20.37
CA MET A 135 -12.45 -4.31 18.98
C MET A 135 -11.84 -2.91 18.82
N LEU A 136 -12.08 -2.00 19.75
CA LEU A 136 -11.40 -0.68 19.76
C LEU A 136 -9.87 -0.83 19.88
N ALA A 137 -9.41 -1.67 20.81
CA ALA A 137 -7.97 -1.89 21.02
C ALA A 137 -7.27 -2.40 19.78
N VAL A 138 -7.86 -3.37 19.05
CA VAL A 138 -7.26 -3.95 17.85
C VAL A 138 -7.46 -3.07 16.64
N ASN A 139 -8.71 -2.65 16.36
CA ASN A 139 -9.07 -2.05 15.07
C ASN A 139 -8.75 -0.55 15.00
N THR A 140 -8.61 0.13 16.15
CA THR A 140 -8.37 1.58 16.21
C THR A 140 -7.03 1.89 16.87
N VAL A 141 -6.88 1.52 18.15
CA VAL A 141 -5.69 1.88 18.94
C VAL A 141 -4.44 1.15 18.39
N GLY A 142 -4.61 -0.07 17.88
CA GLY A 142 -3.53 -0.83 17.22
C GLY A 142 -2.90 -0.07 16.05
N PRO A 143 -3.66 0.33 15.03
CA PRO A 143 -3.16 1.20 13.95
C PRO A 143 -2.50 2.49 14.43
N VAL A 144 -3.06 3.16 15.46
CA VAL A 144 -2.44 4.35 16.07
C VAL A 144 -1.05 4.03 16.63
N ARG A 145 -0.92 2.95 17.42
CA ARG A 145 0.37 2.53 18.00
C ARG A 145 1.40 2.23 16.93
N VAL A 146 1.02 1.41 15.94
CA VAL A 146 1.91 0.98 14.86
C VAL A 146 2.36 2.16 14.01
N THR A 147 1.42 3.00 13.56
CA THR A 147 1.73 4.17 12.75
C THR A 147 2.66 5.13 13.49
N ARG A 148 2.38 5.42 14.78
CA ARG A 148 3.21 6.30 15.61
C ARG A 148 4.63 5.74 15.79
N ALA A 149 4.76 4.45 16.06
CA ALA A 149 6.06 3.82 16.28
C ALA A 149 6.91 3.78 15.01
N LEU A 150 6.28 3.61 13.85
CA LEU A 150 6.96 3.50 12.56
C LEU A 150 7.03 4.84 11.78
N LEU A 151 6.57 5.94 12.36
CA LEU A 151 6.57 7.23 11.67
C LEU A 151 7.96 7.67 11.19
N PRO A 152 9.07 7.47 11.94
CA PRO A 152 10.41 7.76 11.43
C PRO A 152 10.75 6.94 10.17
N ASN A 153 10.43 5.64 10.13
CA ASN A 153 10.64 4.76 8.99
C ASN A 153 9.81 5.17 7.77
N LEU A 154 8.55 5.58 8.01
CA LEU A 154 7.64 6.06 6.96
C LEU A 154 8.10 7.41 6.37
N ARG A 155 8.65 8.30 7.22
CA ARG A 155 9.25 9.56 6.77
C ARG A 155 10.48 9.34 5.90
N ALA A 156 11.26 8.29 6.19
CA ALA A 156 12.42 7.88 5.41
C ALA A 156 12.06 7.19 4.08
N GLY A 157 10.84 6.67 3.96
CA GLY A 157 10.32 6.06 2.73
C GLY A 157 10.02 7.07 1.63
N HIS A 158 10.03 6.61 0.39
CA HIS A 158 9.82 7.47 -0.78
C HIS A 158 8.33 7.67 -1.12
N ARG A 159 7.49 6.64 -0.90
CA ARG A 159 6.07 6.69 -1.28
C ARG A 159 5.19 7.35 -0.22
N LYS A 160 5.57 7.29 1.05
CA LYS A 160 4.88 7.89 2.20
C LYS A 160 3.37 7.57 2.24
N LEU A 161 3.02 6.30 2.08
CA LEU A 161 1.63 5.85 1.98
C LEU A 161 1.20 5.08 3.22
N ILE A 162 0.05 5.46 3.79
CA ILE A 162 -0.60 4.77 4.90
C ILE A 162 -2.01 4.36 4.49
N VAL A 163 -2.25 3.06 4.43
CA VAL A 163 -3.54 2.47 4.11
C VAL A 163 -4.12 1.80 5.35
N ASN A 164 -5.23 2.30 5.85
CA ASN A 164 -5.95 1.71 6.96
C ASN A 164 -7.15 0.91 6.43
N VAL A 165 -7.13 -0.41 6.61
CA VAL A 165 -8.23 -1.28 6.17
C VAL A 165 -9.43 -1.10 7.09
N THR A 166 -10.51 -0.52 6.54
CA THR A 166 -11.77 -0.23 7.23
C THR A 166 -12.92 -1.12 6.73
N SER A 167 -14.14 -0.67 6.87
CA SER A 167 -15.34 -1.35 6.37
C SER A 167 -16.36 -0.32 5.89
N ASP A 168 -17.19 -0.68 4.90
CA ASP A 168 -18.34 0.10 4.45
C ASP A 168 -19.31 0.42 5.58
N ILE A 169 -19.51 -0.54 6.50
CA ILE A 169 -20.38 -0.35 7.65
C ILE A 169 -19.83 0.61 8.71
N SER A 170 -18.62 1.15 8.54
CA SER A 170 -18.06 2.23 9.37
C SER A 170 -18.53 3.63 8.94
N SER A 171 -19.18 3.76 7.79
CA SER A 171 -19.78 5.01 7.36
C SER A 171 -20.96 5.39 8.26
N ILE A 172 -20.82 6.54 8.92
CA ILE A 172 -21.90 7.09 9.77
C ILE A 172 -23.06 7.55 8.88
N ALA A 173 -22.74 8.20 7.77
CA ALA A 173 -23.74 8.70 6.83
C ALA A 173 -24.59 7.59 6.19
N ASN A 174 -23.99 6.41 5.97
CA ASN A 174 -24.67 5.28 5.33
C ASN A 174 -25.26 4.28 6.35
N ASN A 175 -25.18 4.58 7.65
CA ASN A 175 -25.71 3.67 8.68
C ASN A 175 -27.23 3.80 8.83
N THR A 176 -27.97 2.99 8.09
CA THR A 176 -29.44 2.92 8.12
C THR A 176 -29.99 1.67 8.81
N SER A 177 -29.13 0.72 9.19
CA SER A 177 -29.54 -0.59 9.72
C SER A 177 -29.18 -0.84 11.17
N GLY A 178 -28.28 -0.04 11.76
CA GLY A 178 -27.75 -0.30 13.11
C GLY A 178 -26.98 -1.63 13.19
N GLY A 179 -26.89 -2.18 14.39
CA GLY A 179 -26.18 -3.45 14.66
C GLY A 179 -24.67 -3.37 14.53
N PHE A 180 -24.00 -4.50 14.60
CA PHE A 180 -22.53 -4.60 14.56
C PHE A 180 -21.82 -3.72 15.60
N TYR A 181 -22.42 -3.60 16.79
CA TYR A 181 -21.87 -2.80 17.88
C TYR A 181 -20.43 -3.18 18.19
N GLY A 182 -19.60 -2.18 18.47
CA GLY A 182 -18.17 -2.29 18.69
C GLY A 182 -17.36 -2.37 17.39
N TYR A 183 -17.83 -3.08 16.38
CA TYR A 183 -17.11 -3.13 15.10
C TYR A 183 -17.28 -1.83 14.30
N ARG A 184 -18.54 -1.35 14.13
CA ARG A 184 -18.80 -0.07 13.45
C ARG A 184 -18.06 1.07 14.12
N GLU A 185 -18.17 1.17 15.43
CA GLU A 185 -17.55 2.22 16.22
C GLU A 185 -16.02 2.17 16.10
N SER A 186 -15.44 0.97 16.18
CA SER A 186 -13.99 0.84 16.04
C SER A 186 -13.47 1.23 14.64
N LYS A 187 -14.23 0.91 13.59
CA LYS A 187 -13.84 1.28 12.22
C LYS A 187 -14.15 2.76 11.90
N ALA A 188 -15.21 3.33 12.45
CA ALA A 188 -15.49 4.77 12.38
C ALA A 188 -14.41 5.60 13.11
N ALA A 189 -13.95 5.12 14.27
CA ALA A 189 -12.84 5.75 14.98
C ALA A 189 -11.52 5.65 14.19
N LEU A 190 -11.26 4.54 13.49
CA LEU A 190 -10.13 4.40 12.57
C LEU A 190 -10.25 5.38 11.39
N ASN A 191 -11.45 5.58 10.85
CA ASN A 191 -11.72 6.55 9.80
C ASN A 191 -11.34 7.96 10.27
N MET A 192 -11.79 8.37 11.47
CA MET A 192 -11.46 9.67 12.05
C MET A 192 -9.96 9.82 12.29
N PHE A 193 -9.29 8.81 12.83
CA PHE A 193 -7.84 8.80 12.98
C PHE A 193 -7.14 9.04 11.65
N THR A 194 -7.56 8.35 10.60
CA THR A 194 -6.95 8.48 9.27
C THR A 194 -7.16 9.87 8.69
N LYS A 195 -8.34 10.45 8.87
CA LYS A 195 -8.62 11.82 8.42
C LYS A 195 -7.73 12.84 9.13
N SER A 196 -7.57 12.73 10.46
CA SER A 196 -6.67 13.59 11.23
C SER A 196 -5.21 13.42 10.80
N LEU A 197 -4.79 12.16 10.56
CA LEU A 197 -3.44 11.86 10.11
C LEU A 197 -3.15 12.43 8.72
N ALA A 198 -4.13 12.39 7.82
CA ALA A 198 -4.03 12.95 6.48
C ALA A 198 -3.83 14.48 6.50
N ASP A 199 -4.56 15.18 7.37
CA ASP A 199 -4.43 16.64 7.51
C ASP A 199 -3.09 17.02 8.18
N GLU A 200 -2.61 16.22 9.14
CA GLU A 200 -1.33 16.45 9.82
C GLU A 200 -0.12 16.17 8.91
N LEU A 201 -0.09 15.00 8.25
CA LEU A 201 1.08 14.54 7.49
C LEU A 201 1.04 14.90 6.00
N GLY A 202 -0.10 15.35 5.48
CA GLY A 202 -0.23 15.77 4.09
C GLY A 202 0.81 16.78 3.64
N PRO A 203 1.12 17.84 4.43
CA PRO A 203 2.20 18.78 4.12
C PRO A 203 3.59 18.16 4.01
N GLU A 204 3.82 16.99 4.61
CA GLU A 204 5.06 16.21 4.49
C GLU A 204 5.07 15.28 3.25
N GLY A 205 4.01 15.30 2.43
CA GLY A 205 3.85 14.49 1.23
C GLY A 205 3.26 13.09 1.48
N PHE A 206 2.67 12.85 2.66
CA PHE A 206 1.97 11.59 2.93
C PHE A 206 0.61 11.53 2.24
N ILE A 207 0.23 10.33 1.84
CA ILE A 207 -1.12 9.97 1.44
C ILE A 207 -1.65 8.97 2.47
N CYS A 208 -2.68 9.35 3.22
CA CYS A 208 -3.32 8.53 4.23
C CYS A 208 -4.76 8.28 3.83
N ILE A 209 -5.15 7.04 3.62
CA ILE A 209 -6.51 6.66 3.23
C ILE A 209 -7.10 5.59 4.14
N VAL A 210 -8.42 5.52 4.20
CA VAL A 210 -9.11 4.30 4.61
C VAL A 210 -9.64 3.57 3.39
N LEU A 211 -9.57 2.24 3.43
CA LEU A 211 -9.96 1.39 2.31
C LEU A 211 -10.86 0.25 2.79
N HIS A 212 -12.08 0.20 2.22
CA HIS A 212 -12.99 -0.93 2.39
C HIS A 212 -12.66 -2.04 1.40
N PRO A 213 -12.29 -3.25 1.88
CA PRO A 213 -11.85 -4.34 1.01
C PRO A 213 -13.00 -5.09 0.33
N GLY A 214 -14.25 -4.70 0.58
CA GLY A 214 -15.45 -5.46 0.22
C GLY A 214 -15.83 -6.49 1.29
N TRP A 215 -16.97 -7.17 1.09
CA TRP A 215 -17.34 -8.32 1.91
C TRP A 215 -16.68 -9.57 1.32
N VAL A 216 -15.57 -9.99 1.92
CA VAL A 216 -14.61 -10.93 1.35
C VAL A 216 -14.69 -12.30 2.03
N ARG A 217 -14.61 -13.38 1.26
CA ARG A 217 -14.57 -14.77 1.74
C ARG A 217 -13.29 -15.06 2.51
N THR A 218 -13.33 -14.82 3.81
CA THR A 218 -12.29 -15.06 4.81
C THR A 218 -12.94 -15.68 6.04
N ASP A 219 -12.15 -16.05 7.04
CA ASP A 219 -12.68 -16.50 8.34
C ASP A 219 -13.64 -15.47 8.96
N MET A 220 -13.38 -14.17 8.75
CA MET A 220 -14.22 -13.09 9.24
C MET A 220 -15.48 -12.89 8.40
N GLY A 221 -15.35 -12.85 7.08
CA GLY A 221 -16.47 -12.58 6.18
C GLY A 221 -17.38 -13.78 5.94
N GLY A 222 -16.89 -14.98 6.22
CA GLY A 222 -17.61 -16.23 6.05
C GLY A 222 -17.78 -16.69 4.59
N PRO A 223 -18.32 -17.90 4.39
CA PRO A 223 -18.40 -18.52 3.06
C PRO A 223 -19.43 -17.90 2.13
N LYS A 224 -20.37 -17.12 2.66
CA LYS A 224 -21.43 -16.44 1.89
C LYS A 224 -20.99 -15.10 1.30
N ALA A 225 -19.79 -14.64 1.65
CA ALA A 225 -19.28 -13.39 1.11
C ALA A 225 -19.15 -13.47 -0.42
N PRO A 226 -19.58 -12.42 -1.16
CA PRO A 226 -19.64 -12.47 -2.61
C PRO A 226 -18.24 -12.39 -3.27
N ILE A 227 -17.28 -11.76 -2.61
CA ILE A 227 -15.98 -11.40 -3.18
C ILE A 227 -14.92 -12.40 -2.71
N THR A 228 -14.08 -12.89 -3.62
CA THR A 228 -12.89 -13.67 -3.25
C THR A 228 -11.80 -12.79 -2.68
N VAL A 229 -10.85 -13.39 -1.98
CA VAL A 229 -9.68 -12.66 -1.48
C VAL A 229 -8.87 -12.08 -2.63
N GLN A 230 -8.72 -12.83 -3.71
CA GLN A 230 -7.99 -12.43 -4.93
C GLN A 230 -8.66 -11.23 -5.62
N GLU A 231 -9.98 -11.27 -5.82
CA GLU A 231 -10.73 -10.16 -6.42
C GLU A 231 -10.60 -8.87 -5.58
N SER A 232 -10.74 -9.00 -4.26
CA SER A 232 -10.56 -7.88 -3.33
C SER A 232 -9.16 -7.28 -3.44
N VAL A 233 -8.12 -8.10 -3.34
CA VAL A 233 -6.72 -7.65 -3.32
C VAL A 233 -6.31 -7.09 -4.68
N HIS A 234 -6.71 -7.71 -5.79
CA HIS A 234 -6.46 -7.16 -7.12
C HIS A 234 -7.04 -5.75 -7.27
N GLY A 235 -8.28 -5.55 -6.79
CA GLY A 235 -8.88 -4.22 -6.76
C GLY A 235 -8.11 -3.23 -5.87
N ILE A 236 -7.72 -3.66 -4.66
CA ILE A 236 -6.93 -2.86 -3.72
C ILE A 236 -5.61 -2.39 -4.35
N LEU A 237 -4.86 -3.30 -4.99
CA LEU A 237 -3.60 -2.93 -5.64
C LEU A 237 -3.81 -1.88 -6.72
N LYS A 238 -4.83 -2.07 -7.57
CA LYS A 238 -5.16 -1.10 -8.62
C LYS A 238 -5.49 0.27 -8.05
N VAL A 239 -6.26 0.34 -6.96
CA VAL A 239 -6.58 1.59 -6.27
C VAL A 239 -5.31 2.22 -5.70
N VAL A 240 -4.53 1.44 -4.96
CA VAL A 240 -3.31 1.90 -4.28
C VAL A 240 -2.28 2.41 -5.29
N ASP A 241 -2.13 1.75 -6.45
CA ASP A 241 -1.18 2.17 -7.48
C ASP A 241 -1.60 3.48 -8.16
N GLY A 242 -2.90 3.75 -8.25
CA GLY A 242 -3.47 4.97 -8.85
C GLY A 242 -3.57 6.17 -7.90
N LEU A 243 -3.22 6.04 -6.62
CA LEU A 243 -3.36 7.13 -5.64
C LEU A 243 -2.44 8.31 -5.96
N SER A 244 -3.02 9.49 -5.80
CA SER A 244 -2.35 10.80 -5.87
C SER A 244 -2.57 11.60 -4.58
N SER A 245 -1.94 12.78 -4.49
CA SER A 245 -2.16 13.72 -3.37
C SER A 245 -3.63 14.10 -3.18
N ASP A 246 -4.43 14.09 -4.25
CA ASP A 246 -5.86 14.43 -4.20
C ASP A 246 -6.72 13.38 -3.51
N ASP A 247 -6.15 12.20 -3.28
CA ASP A 247 -6.80 11.10 -2.56
C ASP A 247 -6.47 11.10 -1.07
N ASN A 248 -5.58 12.00 -0.62
CA ASN A 248 -5.23 12.10 0.79
C ASN A 248 -6.47 12.41 1.65
N GLY A 249 -6.68 11.65 2.71
CA GLY A 249 -7.83 11.80 3.60
C GLY A 249 -9.15 11.33 2.97
N THR A 250 -9.14 10.34 2.07
CA THR A 250 -10.35 9.81 1.44
C THR A 250 -10.73 8.42 1.98
N PHE A 251 -12.01 8.10 1.84
CA PHE A 251 -12.57 6.79 2.10
C PHE A 251 -12.88 6.12 0.75
N LEU A 252 -12.15 5.06 0.43
CA LEU A 252 -12.25 4.34 -0.85
C LEU A 252 -12.74 2.91 -0.65
N THR A 253 -13.42 2.37 -1.66
CA THR A 253 -13.67 0.93 -1.77
C THR A 253 -12.51 0.26 -2.51
N TYR A 254 -12.43 -1.08 -2.46
CA TYR A 254 -11.50 -1.86 -3.29
C TYR A 254 -11.72 -1.66 -4.80
N ALA A 255 -12.88 -1.17 -5.22
CA ALA A 255 -13.20 -0.84 -6.61
C ALA A 255 -12.83 0.60 -7.01
N GLY A 256 -12.31 1.40 -6.06
CA GLY A 256 -11.91 2.79 -6.29
C GLY A 256 -13.03 3.81 -6.13
N GLU A 257 -14.20 3.39 -5.65
CA GLU A 257 -15.31 4.31 -5.40
C GLU A 257 -15.09 5.09 -4.10
N ARG A 258 -15.40 6.38 -4.11
CA ARG A 258 -15.38 7.22 -2.89
C ARG A 258 -16.64 6.99 -2.06
N MET A 259 -16.45 6.79 -0.78
CA MET A 259 -17.52 6.61 0.19
C MET A 259 -17.70 7.83 1.08
N ALA A 260 -18.93 8.04 1.53
CA ALA A 260 -19.21 9.00 2.60
C ALA A 260 -18.70 8.46 3.95
N TRP A 261 -18.29 9.38 4.81
CA TRP A 261 -17.80 9.07 6.17
C TRP A 261 -18.89 8.61 7.14
#